data_8ef4bc79ece6e3310df4ed141e1b6654
#
_entry.id   8ef4bc79ece6e3310df4ed141e1b6654
#
_cell.length_a   1.000
_cell.length_b   1.000
_cell.length_c   1.000
_cell.angle_alpha   90.00
_cell.angle_beta   90.00
_cell.angle_gamma   90.00
#
_symmetry.space_group_name_H-M   'P 1'
#
loop_
_entity.id
_entity.type
_entity.pdbx_description
1 polymer ?
#
loop_
_entity_poly.entity_id
_entity_poly.type
_entity_poly.pdbx_seq_one_letter_code
_entity_poly.pdbx_strand_id
1 'polypeptide(L)'
;MDADRRTFLQGLGASALAAASWGLPRASLAARSDSAEALAAQLLHGLSDTQRAEVAFPWNHVDGDRGLLRARVSANWNVTRPSVDSDFFTSDQRALIRAIYEQLIDPAWHERYDRKQADDAGGWGRHQSIALFGDPSTGPFQFLMTGRHMTLRAGGQSDPRVAFGGPIFYGHATGTWWSGSFVERSHHPGNVFFPQAVAATGLYDLLDGPQRERARITRVPEESDIRFSAPAAQRGLPLSELSPDQAEEAGRLVEILVEPFRGQDRAQVRAALAAQGGLAASSLSFFEPWYRRGDDLWDGFRLEGPSLTWHFRGDPHVHVWAHVAETPNVPFNSIAIER
;
A
#
# COMPACT_ATOMS: atom_id res chain seq x y z
N MET A 1 -42.11 41.71 39.90
CA MET A 1 -41.15 42.35 39.00
C MET A 1 -40.74 41.29 37.99
N ASP A 2 -41.68 41.09 37.06
CA ASP A 2 -41.53 40.20 35.89
C ASP A 2 -41.43 41.11 34.69
N ALA A 3 -40.34 41.08 34.03
CA ALA A 3 -40.22 41.54 32.65
C ALA A 3 -38.94 41.02 32.04
N ASP A 4 -39.10 40.45 30.86
CA ASP A 4 -38.17 40.17 29.79
C ASP A 4 -37.69 38.74 29.54
N ARG A 5 -38.68 37.91 29.21
CA ARG A 5 -38.40 36.64 28.47
C ARG A 5 -39.18 36.47 27.17
N ARG A 6 -39.54 37.59 26.48
CA ARG A 6 -40.40 37.50 25.27
C ARG A 6 -39.96 38.38 24.12
N THR A 7 -38.65 38.44 23.81
CA THR A 7 -38.23 39.17 22.60
C THR A 7 -36.99 38.56 21.98
N PHE A 8 -37.01 37.24 21.70
CA PHE A 8 -35.92 36.64 20.92
C PHE A 8 -36.39 35.54 19.92
N LEU A 9 -37.59 35.71 19.38
CA LEU A 9 -38.09 34.78 18.35
C LEU A 9 -38.85 35.54 17.24
N GLN A 10 -38.16 36.44 16.55
CA GLN A 10 -38.60 36.88 15.23
C GLN A 10 -37.39 37.35 14.43
N GLY A 11 -36.87 36.49 13.54
CA GLY A 11 -35.73 36.79 12.65
C GLY A 11 -35.24 35.58 11.88
N LEU A 12 -36.16 34.71 11.43
CA LEU A 12 -35.79 33.68 10.47
C LEU A 12 -35.90 34.25 9.05
N GLY A 13 -34.88 34.97 8.64
CA GLY A 13 -34.64 35.30 7.25
C GLY A 13 -34.15 34.04 6.53
N ALA A 14 -34.85 33.70 5.42
CA ALA A 14 -34.48 32.63 4.52
C ALA A 14 -33.09 32.90 3.90
N SER A 15 -32.06 32.20 4.41
CA SER A 15 -30.76 32.16 3.77
C SER A 15 -30.74 31.01 2.76
N ALA A 16 -30.75 31.35 1.48
CA ALA A 16 -30.52 30.40 0.41
C ALA A 16 -29.19 29.69 0.61
N LEU A 17 -29.23 28.37 0.74
CA LEU A 17 -28.07 27.51 0.69
C LEU A 17 -27.47 27.55 -0.71
N ALA A 18 -26.53 28.45 -0.92
CA ALA A 18 -25.64 28.37 -2.06
C ALA A 18 -24.76 27.13 -1.83
N ALA A 19 -25.03 26.08 -2.59
CA ALA A 19 -24.12 24.94 -2.70
C ALA A 19 -22.80 25.47 -3.26
N ALA A 20 -21.89 25.83 -2.38
CA ALA A 20 -20.50 26.05 -2.75
C ALA A 20 -19.94 24.69 -3.18
N SER A 21 -19.87 24.48 -4.48
CA SER A 21 -19.06 23.44 -5.09
C SER A 21 -17.60 23.72 -4.66
N TRP A 22 -17.17 23.07 -3.63
CA TRP A 22 -15.76 22.98 -3.29
C TRP A 22 -15.09 22.16 -4.39
N GLY A 23 -14.83 22.81 -5.52
CA GLY A 23 -13.82 22.33 -6.45
C GLY A 23 -12.53 22.26 -5.66
N LEU A 24 -12.15 21.04 -5.25
CA LEU A 24 -10.79 20.78 -4.79
C LEU A 24 -9.88 21.40 -5.86
N PRO A 25 -8.95 22.28 -5.50
CA PRO A 25 -7.99 22.75 -6.47
C PRO A 25 -7.35 21.47 -7.02
N ARG A 26 -7.52 21.22 -8.31
CA ARG A 26 -6.61 20.37 -9.05
C ARG A 26 -5.26 21.00 -8.76
N ALA A 27 -4.52 20.44 -7.80
CA ALA A 27 -3.14 20.79 -7.57
C ALA A 27 -2.50 20.64 -8.94
N SER A 28 -2.23 21.76 -9.56
CA SER A 28 -1.40 21.86 -10.75
C SER A 28 -0.12 21.13 -10.36
N LEU A 29 0.08 19.97 -10.94
CA LEU A 29 1.33 19.23 -10.88
C LEU A 29 2.35 19.97 -11.75
N ALA A 30 2.70 21.17 -11.33
CA ALA A 30 4.06 21.62 -11.49
C ALA A 30 4.87 20.64 -10.64
N ALA A 31 5.35 19.58 -11.28
CA ALA A 31 6.23 18.60 -10.67
C ALA A 31 7.31 19.38 -9.92
N ARG A 32 7.36 19.23 -8.59
CA ARG A 32 8.59 19.60 -7.88
C ARG A 32 9.67 18.80 -8.57
N SER A 33 10.77 19.42 -8.94
CA SER A 33 11.90 18.79 -9.63
C SER A 33 12.43 17.53 -8.92
N ASP A 34 11.94 17.25 -7.73
CA ASP A 34 12.38 16.22 -6.80
C ASP A 34 11.29 15.18 -6.48
N SER A 35 10.15 15.15 -7.17
CA SER A 35 9.16 14.08 -6.96
C SER A 35 9.63 12.75 -7.56
N ALA A 36 9.17 11.62 -7.01
CA ALA A 36 9.49 10.29 -7.54
C ALA A 36 9.18 10.20 -9.04
N GLU A 37 8.08 10.80 -9.50
CA GLU A 37 7.66 10.81 -10.90
C GLU A 37 8.60 11.65 -11.77
N ALA A 38 9.04 12.81 -11.29
CA ALA A 38 9.98 13.66 -12.02
C ALA A 38 11.35 13.00 -12.15
N LEU A 39 11.84 12.41 -11.06
CA LEU A 39 13.10 11.66 -11.06
C LEU A 39 13.03 10.41 -11.97
N ALA A 40 11.90 9.71 -11.99
CA ALA A 40 11.69 8.56 -12.89
C ALA A 40 11.63 8.99 -14.36
N ALA A 41 11.04 10.14 -14.68
CA ALA A 41 11.09 10.72 -16.02
C ALA A 41 12.54 11.10 -16.42
N GLN A 42 13.29 11.69 -15.50
CA GLN A 42 14.71 11.98 -15.70
C GLN A 42 15.52 10.71 -15.95
N LEU A 43 15.28 9.64 -15.18
CA LEU A 43 15.91 8.34 -15.39
C LEU A 43 15.62 7.82 -16.79
N LEU A 44 14.34 7.81 -17.21
CA LEU A 44 13.94 7.36 -18.55
C LEU A 44 14.68 8.10 -19.66
N HIS A 45 14.81 9.43 -19.56
CA HIS A 45 15.54 10.24 -20.53
C HIS A 45 17.05 9.96 -20.55
N GLY A 46 17.62 9.61 -19.39
CA GLY A 46 19.05 9.30 -19.24
C GLY A 46 19.47 7.88 -19.59
N LEU A 47 18.54 6.99 -19.96
CA LEU A 47 18.86 5.62 -20.37
C LEU A 47 19.43 5.60 -21.81
N SER A 48 20.45 4.77 -22.03
CA SER A 48 20.89 4.40 -23.39
C SER A 48 19.86 3.55 -24.11
N ASP A 49 19.97 3.39 -25.43
CA ASP A 49 19.06 2.55 -26.21
C ASP A 49 19.08 1.09 -25.73
N THR A 50 20.24 0.56 -25.37
CA THR A 50 20.38 -0.80 -24.80
C THR A 50 19.66 -0.91 -23.47
N GLN A 51 19.78 0.10 -22.60
CA GLN A 51 19.10 0.11 -21.33
C GLN A 51 17.58 0.25 -21.50
N ARG A 52 17.13 1.13 -22.42
CA ARG A 52 15.70 1.28 -22.73
C ARG A 52 15.09 -0.04 -23.21
N ALA A 53 15.77 -0.76 -24.07
CA ALA A 53 15.29 -2.05 -24.59
C ALA A 53 15.06 -3.08 -23.50
N GLU A 54 15.78 -3.00 -22.38
CA GLU A 54 15.68 -3.96 -21.27
C GLU A 54 14.71 -3.54 -20.17
N VAL A 55 14.59 -2.23 -19.89
CA VAL A 55 13.83 -1.76 -18.70
C VAL A 55 12.67 -0.80 -19.01
N ALA A 56 12.49 -0.38 -20.26
CA ALA A 56 11.40 0.53 -20.65
C ALA A 56 10.41 -0.17 -21.59
N PHE A 57 9.14 -0.11 -21.25
CA PHE A 57 8.08 -0.85 -21.92
C PHE A 57 6.92 0.07 -22.35
N PRO A 58 6.16 -0.30 -23.40
CA PRO A 58 4.88 0.33 -23.68
C PRO A 58 3.96 0.27 -22.45
N TRP A 59 3.05 1.26 -22.31
CA TRP A 59 2.13 1.36 -21.17
C TRP A 59 1.36 0.06 -20.88
N ASN A 60 0.84 -0.60 -21.90
CA ASN A 60 0.07 -1.84 -21.78
C ASN A 60 0.89 -3.08 -22.13
N HIS A 61 2.19 -3.10 -21.79
CA HIS A 61 3.04 -4.24 -22.05
C HIS A 61 2.54 -5.49 -21.33
N VAL A 62 2.32 -6.54 -22.11
CA VAL A 62 1.97 -7.88 -21.64
C VAL A 62 3.17 -8.79 -21.90
N ASP A 63 3.65 -9.43 -20.86
CA ASP A 63 4.83 -10.29 -20.92
C ASP A 63 4.43 -11.75 -20.69
N GLY A 64 4.26 -12.51 -21.80
CA GLY A 64 4.02 -13.95 -21.77
C GLY A 64 3.11 -14.41 -20.63
N ASP A 65 3.62 -15.33 -19.83
CA ASP A 65 2.89 -15.90 -18.68
C ASP A 65 2.76 -14.93 -17.51
N ARG A 66 3.53 -13.84 -17.49
CA ARG A 66 3.48 -12.84 -16.41
C ARG A 66 2.33 -11.83 -16.57
N GLY A 67 1.71 -11.80 -17.75
CA GLY A 67 0.56 -10.93 -18.02
C GLY A 67 0.90 -9.44 -18.06
N LEU A 68 -0.05 -8.58 -17.70
CA LEU A 68 0.12 -7.12 -17.68
C LEU A 68 1.10 -6.72 -16.56
N LEU A 69 2.36 -6.44 -16.92
CA LEU A 69 3.45 -6.25 -15.94
C LEU A 69 3.23 -5.06 -15.02
N ARG A 70 2.74 -3.92 -15.54
CA ARG A 70 2.50 -2.75 -14.69
C ARG A 70 1.44 -2.96 -13.62
N ALA A 71 0.59 -3.98 -13.73
CA ALA A 71 -0.41 -4.33 -12.72
C ALA A 71 0.02 -5.53 -11.87
N ARG A 72 1.19 -6.15 -12.18
CA ARG A 72 1.66 -7.32 -11.47
C ARG A 72 2.20 -6.97 -10.10
N VAL A 73 1.85 -7.79 -9.11
CA VAL A 73 2.37 -7.74 -7.76
C VAL A 73 2.69 -9.16 -7.29
N SER A 74 3.85 -9.34 -6.65
CA SER A 74 4.29 -10.60 -6.07
C SER A 74 5.19 -10.35 -4.86
N ALA A 75 5.32 -11.35 -4.02
CA ALA A 75 6.13 -11.28 -2.80
C ALA A 75 7.64 -11.25 -3.08
N ASN A 76 8.08 -11.92 -4.13
CA ASN A 76 9.49 -12.03 -4.48
C ASN A 76 9.63 -12.23 -5.99
N TRP A 77 9.99 -11.17 -6.70
CA TRP A 77 10.15 -11.21 -8.15
C TRP A 77 10.99 -10.05 -8.68
N ASN A 78 11.56 -10.24 -9.85
CA ASN A 78 12.26 -9.20 -10.58
C ASN A 78 11.51 -8.87 -11.87
N VAL A 79 11.09 -7.62 -12.02
CA VAL A 79 10.37 -7.16 -13.21
C VAL A 79 11.24 -7.22 -14.45
N THR A 80 12.54 -6.95 -14.30
CA THR A 80 13.59 -7.05 -15.33
C THR A 80 14.80 -7.78 -14.79
N ARG A 81 15.72 -8.21 -15.66
CA ARG A 81 16.91 -8.97 -15.27
C ARG A 81 17.96 -8.15 -14.53
N PRO A 82 18.31 -6.92 -14.94
CA PRO A 82 19.38 -6.17 -14.29
C PRO A 82 19.00 -5.81 -12.84
N SER A 83 19.88 -6.12 -11.89
CA SER A 83 19.78 -5.57 -10.54
C SER A 83 20.23 -4.11 -10.51
N VAL A 84 19.67 -3.35 -9.56
CA VAL A 84 19.94 -1.91 -9.43
C VAL A 84 21.42 -1.61 -9.17
N ASP A 85 22.12 -2.45 -8.40
CA ASP A 85 23.54 -2.29 -8.07
C ASP A 85 24.51 -2.85 -9.12
N SER A 86 24.00 -3.47 -10.20
CA SER A 86 24.85 -4.00 -11.28
C SER A 86 25.47 -2.89 -12.14
N ASP A 87 26.49 -3.27 -12.92
CA ASP A 87 27.16 -2.37 -13.87
C ASP A 87 26.28 -2.02 -15.09
N PHE A 88 25.07 -2.57 -15.17
CA PHE A 88 24.09 -2.19 -16.19
C PHE A 88 23.67 -0.72 -16.05
N PHE A 89 23.61 -0.20 -14.83
CA PHE A 89 23.31 1.19 -14.56
C PHE A 89 24.59 1.97 -14.19
N THR A 90 24.71 3.19 -14.71
CA THR A 90 25.78 4.10 -14.28
C THR A 90 25.63 4.50 -12.82
N SER A 91 26.68 5.05 -12.20
CA SER A 91 26.62 5.59 -10.83
C SER A 91 25.49 6.61 -10.65
N ASP A 92 25.32 7.51 -11.63
CA ASP A 92 24.31 8.56 -11.57
C ASP A 92 22.89 7.99 -11.72
N GLN A 93 22.70 6.98 -12.57
CA GLN A 93 21.43 6.28 -12.71
C GLN A 93 21.10 5.51 -11.42
N ARG A 94 22.06 4.83 -10.79
CA ARG A 94 21.86 4.17 -9.49
C ARG A 94 21.48 5.17 -8.39
N ALA A 95 22.15 6.33 -8.34
CA ALA A 95 21.80 7.39 -7.40
C ALA A 95 20.37 7.92 -7.65
N LEU A 96 19.99 8.07 -8.92
CA LEU A 96 18.63 8.49 -9.29
C LEU A 96 17.57 7.46 -8.92
N ILE A 97 17.83 6.16 -9.14
CA ILE A 97 16.94 5.08 -8.72
C ILE A 97 16.78 5.07 -7.18
N ARG A 98 17.88 5.30 -6.45
CA ARG A 98 17.83 5.43 -4.99
C ARG A 98 16.96 6.62 -4.56
N ALA A 99 17.14 7.77 -5.19
CA ALA A 99 16.34 8.96 -4.89
C ALA A 99 14.84 8.75 -5.19
N ILE A 100 14.49 8.05 -6.30
CA ILE A 100 13.10 7.68 -6.59
C ILE A 100 12.52 6.84 -5.44
N TYR A 101 13.25 5.81 -5.01
CA TYR A 101 12.82 4.95 -3.91
C TYR A 101 12.60 5.73 -2.60
N GLU A 102 13.54 6.59 -2.23
CA GLU A 102 13.43 7.43 -1.02
C GLU A 102 12.22 8.37 -1.08
N GLN A 103 11.88 8.88 -2.27
CA GLN A 103 10.69 9.71 -2.46
C GLN A 103 9.36 8.94 -2.35
N LEU A 104 9.36 7.60 -2.39
CA LEU A 104 8.16 6.77 -2.16
C LEU A 104 7.92 6.47 -0.68
N ILE A 105 8.96 6.57 0.13
CA ILE A 105 8.96 6.23 1.55
C ILE A 105 8.97 7.53 2.38
N ASP A 106 8.25 7.53 3.50
CA ASP A 106 8.31 8.64 4.44
C ASP A 106 9.73 8.79 4.98
N PRO A 107 10.31 10.00 5.03
CA PRO A 107 11.68 10.21 5.51
C PRO A 107 11.98 9.60 6.89
N ALA A 108 10.98 9.55 7.79
CA ALA A 108 11.14 8.93 9.11
C ALA A 108 11.31 7.40 9.03
N TRP A 109 11.03 6.80 7.88
CA TRP A 109 11.14 5.37 7.63
C TRP A 109 12.37 4.97 6.82
N HIS A 110 13.16 5.89 6.29
CA HIS A 110 14.33 5.56 5.44
C HIS A 110 15.31 4.64 6.17
N GLU A 111 15.71 4.96 7.40
CA GLU A 111 16.62 4.11 8.18
C GLU A 111 16.04 2.72 8.48
N ARG A 112 14.73 2.66 8.78
CA ARG A 112 14.04 1.38 9.01
C ARG A 112 14.03 0.51 7.77
N TYR A 113 13.74 1.10 6.59
CA TYR A 113 13.76 0.38 5.32
C TYR A 113 15.17 -0.04 4.90
N ASP A 114 16.20 0.76 5.17
CA ASP A 114 17.59 0.38 4.91
C ASP A 114 18.03 -0.79 5.79
N ARG A 115 17.65 -0.78 7.07
CA ARG A 115 17.88 -1.91 7.99
C ARG A 115 17.16 -3.16 7.50
N LYS A 116 15.89 -3.03 7.14
CA LYS A 116 15.09 -4.11 6.55
C LYS A 116 15.76 -4.68 5.30
N GLN A 117 16.24 -3.85 4.39
CA GLN A 117 16.92 -4.30 3.17
C GLN A 117 18.27 -4.98 3.46
N ALA A 118 19.04 -4.49 4.42
CA ALA A 118 20.29 -5.07 4.81
C ALA A 118 20.10 -6.48 5.38
N ASP A 119 19.08 -6.65 6.21
CA ASP A 119 18.76 -7.88 6.90
C ASP A 119 18.12 -8.93 5.97
N ASP A 120 17.14 -8.54 5.18
CA ASP A 120 16.33 -9.40 4.33
C ASP A 120 16.98 -9.73 2.98
N ALA A 121 17.63 -8.73 2.36
CA ALA A 121 18.11 -8.81 0.98
C ALA A 121 19.63 -8.57 0.83
N GLY A 122 20.37 -8.51 1.92
CA GLY A 122 21.81 -8.25 1.88
C GLY A 122 22.20 -6.85 1.43
N GLY A 123 21.27 -5.90 1.49
CA GLY A 123 21.46 -4.48 1.22
C GLY A 123 20.72 -3.96 -0.02
N TRP A 124 20.81 -2.65 -0.16
CA TRP A 124 20.20 -1.93 -1.26
C TRP A 124 20.78 -2.34 -2.62
N GLY A 125 19.91 -2.48 -3.61
CA GLY A 125 20.26 -2.67 -5.01
C GLY A 125 20.49 -4.11 -5.45
N ARG A 126 20.83 -5.03 -4.51
CA ARG A 126 21.27 -6.40 -4.82
C ARG A 126 20.17 -7.26 -5.43
N HIS A 127 18.98 -7.17 -4.87
CA HIS A 127 17.83 -7.99 -5.25
C HIS A 127 16.66 -7.13 -5.73
N GLN A 128 16.93 -5.91 -6.14
CA GLN A 128 15.93 -5.02 -6.70
C GLN A 128 16.17 -4.84 -8.20
N SER A 129 15.08 -4.84 -8.96
CA SER A 129 15.05 -4.47 -10.38
C SER A 129 14.00 -3.40 -10.62
N ILE A 130 14.10 -2.72 -11.74
CA ILE A 130 13.17 -1.64 -12.10
C ILE A 130 12.59 -1.86 -13.50
N ALA A 131 11.41 -1.29 -13.72
CA ALA A 131 10.85 -1.08 -15.05
C ALA A 131 10.17 0.30 -15.15
N LEU A 132 10.14 0.83 -16.35
CA LEU A 132 9.46 2.06 -16.71
C LEU A 132 8.40 1.73 -17.76
N PHE A 133 7.16 2.17 -17.56
CA PHE A 133 6.05 1.92 -18.47
C PHE A 133 5.51 3.22 -19.02
N GLY A 134 5.35 3.30 -20.34
CA GLY A 134 4.87 4.50 -21.03
C GLY A 134 5.91 5.61 -21.11
N ASP A 135 5.44 6.83 -21.42
CA ASP A 135 6.28 8.01 -21.59
C ASP A 135 5.57 9.24 -20.99
N PRO A 136 6.16 9.92 -20.00
CA PRO A 136 5.55 11.07 -19.35
C PRO A 136 5.37 12.28 -20.25
N SER A 137 6.07 12.33 -21.39
CA SER A 137 5.95 13.43 -22.36
C SER A 137 4.75 13.28 -23.30
N THR A 138 4.24 12.06 -23.45
CA THR A 138 3.19 11.74 -24.44
C THR A 138 1.93 11.13 -23.84
N GLY A 139 1.98 10.65 -22.60
CA GLY A 139 0.84 9.95 -22.01
C GLY A 139 1.07 9.39 -20.61
N PRO A 140 0.38 8.30 -20.28
CA PRO A 140 0.53 7.66 -19.00
C PRO A 140 1.93 7.08 -18.80
N PHE A 141 2.42 7.18 -17.57
CA PHE A 141 3.76 6.77 -17.19
C PHE A 141 3.79 6.19 -15.79
N GLN A 142 4.59 5.14 -15.60
CA GLN A 142 4.80 4.52 -14.30
C GLN A 142 6.23 3.99 -14.17
N PHE A 143 6.82 4.22 -13.00
CA PHE A 143 7.99 3.52 -12.50
C PHE A 143 7.55 2.37 -11.60
N LEU A 144 8.14 1.21 -11.76
CA LEU A 144 7.94 0.02 -10.94
C LEU A 144 9.29 -0.47 -10.43
N MET A 145 9.39 -0.67 -9.11
CA MET A 145 10.53 -1.32 -8.46
C MET A 145 10.06 -2.60 -7.79
N THR A 146 10.79 -3.68 -8.05
CA THR A 146 10.50 -5.02 -7.52
C THR A 146 11.75 -5.64 -6.93
N GLY A 147 11.56 -6.68 -6.16
CA GLY A 147 12.66 -7.43 -5.54
C GLY A 147 12.17 -8.32 -4.41
N ARG A 148 13.12 -8.76 -3.61
CA ARG A 148 12.78 -9.55 -2.42
C ARG A 148 11.97 -8.68 -1.46
N HIS A 149 10.76 -9.15 -1.14
CA HIS A 149 9.77 -8.48 -0.28
C HIS A 149 9.51 -7.01 -0.66
N MET A 150 9.41 -6.76 -1.99
CA MET A 150 9.17 -5.42 -2.49
C MET A 150 8.45 -5.41 -3.84
N THR A 151 7.38 -4.66 -3.93
CA THR A 151 6.77 -4.13 -5.14
C THR A 151 6.29 -2.72 -4.83
N LEU A 152 7.00 -1.70 -5.31
CA LEU A 152 6.70 -0.28 -5.10
C LEU A 152 6.56 0.44 -6.43
N ARG A 153 5.78 1.53 -6.44
CA ARG A 153 5.42 2.25 -7.68
C ARG A 153 5.45 3.75 -7.51
N ALA A 154 5.76 4.44 -8.61
CA ALA A 154 5.53 5.87 -8.79
C ALA A 154 4.82 6.10 -10.13
N GLY A 155 4.03 7.18 -10.24
CA GLY A 155 3.37 7.53 -11.50
C GLY A 155 1.86 7.26 -11.55
N GLY A 156 1.17 7.23 -10.41
CA GLY A 156 -0.28 7.03 -10.31
C GLY A 156 -1.18 8.07 -11.00
N GLN A 157 -0.60 9.02 -11.74
CA GLN A 157 -1.36 10.00 -12.54
C GLN A 157 -2.02 9.40 -13.77
N SER A 158 -1.57 8.25 -14.20
CA SER A 158 -2.14 7.54 -15.34
C SER A 158 -3.47 6.85 -15.03
N ASP A 159 -3.69 6.50 -13.75
CA ASP A 159 -5.00 6.17 -13.20
C ASP A 159 -5.13 6.83 -11.81
N PRO A 160 -5.64 8.07 -11.74
CA PRO A 160 -5.73 8.84 -10.49
C PRO A 160 -6.63 8.20 -9.44
N ARG A 161 -7.39 7.15 -9.80
CA ARG A 161 -8.28 6.41 -8.91
C ARG A 161 -7.58 5.28 -8.15
N VAL A 162 -6.29 5.07 -8.37
CA VAL A 162 -5.53 4.00 -7.73
C VAL A 162 -4.46 4.61 -6.84
N ALA A 163 -4.47 4.28 -5.56
CA ALA A 163 -3.41 4.67 -4.63
C ALA A 163 -2.10 3.95 -4.99
N PHE A 164 -0.97 4.55 -4.65
CA PHE A 164 0.39 4.05 -4.93
C PHE A 164 0.70 3.88 -6.43
N GLY A 165 -0.20 4.23 -7.33
CA GLY A 165 -0.10 3.92 -8.76
C GLY A 165 -0.41 2.47 -9.12
N GLY A 166 -0.90 1.66 -8.20
CA GLY A 166 -1.26 0.24 -8.41
C GLY A 166 -1.05 -0.60 -7.16
N PRO A 167 -1.18 -1.93 -7.29
CA PRO A 167 -0.97 -2.83 -6.17
C PRO A 167 0.50 -2.78 -5.70
N ILE A 168 0.70 -2.73 -4.39
CA ILE A 168 2.02 -2.78 -3.77
C ILE A 168 2.16 -4.02 -2.87
N PHE A 169 3.40 -4.42 -2.68
CA PHE A 169 3.80 -5.44 -1.73
C PHE A 169 5.01 -4.99 -0.94
N TYR A 170 5.01 -5.27 0.35
CA TYR A 170 6.18 -5.12 1.21
C TYR A 170 6.20 -6.23 2.26
N GLY A 171 7.36 -6.52 2.79
CA GLY A 171 7.51 -7.56 3.79
C GLY A 171 8.93 -7.59 4.34
N HIS A 172 9.19 -8.57 5.20
CA HIS A 172 10.50 -8.82 5.79
C HIS A 172 10.62 -10.27 6.23
N ALA A 173 11.78 -10.87 6.03
CA ALA A 173 12.16 -12.14 6.66
C ALA A 173 13.55 -12.00 7.27
N THR A 174 13.76 -12.62 8.43
CA THR A 174 15.09 -12.75 9.01
C THR A 174 15.89 -13.79 8.25
N GLY A 175 17.03 -13.37 7.74
CA GLY A 175 17.96 -14.29 7.10
C GLY A 175 17.62 -14.65 5.65
N THR A 176 18.58 -15.29 5.03
CA THR A 176 18.52 -15.73 3.63
C THR A 176 18.03 -17.18 3.53
N TRP A 177 17.68 -17.63 2.33
CA TRP A 177 17.46 -19.04 1.97
C TRP A 177 18.50 -19.99 2.57
N TRP A 178 19.74 -19.51 2.71
CA TRP A 178 20.91 -20.28 3.13
C TRP A 178 21.02 -20.42 4.66
N SER A 179 20.35 -19.55 5.43
CA SER A 179 20.39 -19.59 6.91
C SER A 179 19.40 -20.58 7.52
N GLY A 180 18.46 -21.11 6.73
CA GLY A 180 17.47 -22.11 7.17
C GLY A 180 16.41 -21.57 8.12
N SER A 181 16.43 -20.29 8.45
CA SER A 181 15.45 -19.66 9.34
C SER A 181 14.63 -18.60 8.59
N PHE A 182 13.45 -19.01 8.13
CA PHE A 182 12.45 -18.07 7.60
C PHE A 182 11.48 -17.56 8.66
N VAL A 183 11.59 -18.07 9.89
CA VAL A 183 10.68 -17.72 10.97
C VAL A 183 11.14 -16.42 11.57
N GLU A 184 10.38 -15.39 11.37
CA GLU A 184 10.58 -14.08 11.96
C GLU A 184 9.90 -13.99 13.31
N ARG A 185 10.60 -13.40 14.28
CA ARG A 185 9.99 -13.06 15.57
C ARG A 185 9.47 -11.65 15.53
N SER A 186 8.30 -11.42 16.11
CA SER A 186 7.62 -10.13 16.16
C SER A 186 8.52 -8.97 16.59
N HIS A 187 9.38 -9.21 17.58
CA HIS A 187 10.29 -8.20 18.13
C HIS A 187 11.68 -8.17 17.48
N HIS A 188 11.89 -8.86 16.34
CA HIS A 188 13.17 -8.79 15.62
C HIS A 188 13.41 -7.37 15.13
N PRO A 189 14.61 -6.78 15.31
CA PRO A 189 14.89 -5.38 14.94
C PRO A 189 14.66 -5.05 13.46
N GLY A 190 14.80 -6.04 12.57
CA GLY A 190 14.50 -5.92 11.14
C GLY A 190 13.01 -5.95 10.82
N ASN A 191 12.15 -6.45 11.73
CA ASN A 191 10.71 -6.44 11.59
C ASN A 191 10.14 -5.04 11.83
N VAL A 192 10.36 -4.15 10.89
CA VAL A 192 9.92 -2.75 10.99
C VAL A 192 8.41 -2.60 10.88
N PHE A 193 7.69 -3.66 10.48
CA PHE A 193 6.23 -3.69 10.33
C PHE A 193 5.51 -4.27 11.56
N PHE A 194 6.24 -4.65 12.59
CA PHE A 194 5.67 -5.12 13.87
C PHE A 194 4.56 -4.20 14.43
N PRO A 195 4.67 -2.85 14.38
CA PRO A 195 3.60 -1.97 14.85
C PRO A 195 2.25 -2.19 14.17
N GLN A 196 2.21 -2.72 12.94
CA GLN A 196 0.97 -3.01 12.22
C GLN A 196 0.23 -4.21 12.88
N ALA A 197 0.96 -5.26 13.27
CA ALA A 197 0.39 -6.39 14.01
C ALA A 197 -0.10 -5.97 15.40
N VAL A 198 0.66 -5.12 16.09
CA VAL A 198 0.29 -4.56 17.40
C VAL A 198 -1.02 -3.78 17.30
N ALA A 199 -1.14 -2.89 16.33
CA ALA A 199 -2.34 -2.06 16.15
C ALA A 199 -3.57 -2.92 15.80
N ALA A 200 -3.42 -3.91 14.91
CA ALA A 200 -4.50 -4.83 14.57
C ALA A 200 -4.94 -5.66 15.80
N THR A 201 -4.00 -6.14 16.60
CA THR A 201 -4.29 -6.86 17.85
C THR A 201 -4.99 -5.97 18.87
N GLY A 202 -4.55 -4.71 19.02
CA GLY A 202 -5.20 -3.73 19.90
C GLY A 202 -6.67 -3.51 19.53
N LEU A 203 -6.96 -3.38 18.23
CA LEU A 203 -8.35 -3.30 17.76
C LEU A 203 -9.13 -4.57 18.07
N TYR A 204 -8.55 -5.76 17.83
CA TYR A 204 -9.20 -7.04 18.15
C TYR A 204 -9.53 -7.16 19.65
N ASP A 205 -8.64 -6.71 20.52
CA ASP A 205 -8.82 -6.80 21.98
C ASP A 205 -9.95 -5.89 22.49
N LEU A 206 -10.30 -4.84 21.76
CA LEU A 206 -11.47 -3.99 22.04
C LEU A 206 -12.80 -4.60 21.57
N LEU A 207 -12.80 -5.63 20.73
CA LEU A 207 -14.02 -6.26 20.23
C LEU A 207 -14.72 -7.06 21.33
N ASP A 208 -16.05 -7.04 21.34
CA ASP A 208 -16.85 -7.90 22.20
C ASP A 208 -16.88 -9.36 21.72
N GLY A 209 -17.52 -10.27 22.47
CA GLY A 209 -17.57 -11.68 22.14
C GLY A 209 -18.14 -11.98 20.75
N PRO A 210 -19.36 -11.52 20.42
CA PRO A 210 -19.96 -11.68 19.10
C PRO A 210 -19.14 -11.07 17.97
N GLN A 211 -18.55 -9.89 18.16
CA GLN A 211 -17.69 -9.23 17.19
C GLN A 211 -16.42 -10.06 16.93
N ARG A 212 -15.76 -10.57 17.98
CA ARG A 212 -14.60 -11.46 17.88
C ARG A 212 -14.91 -12.74 17.11
N GLU A 213 -16.05 -13.36 17.38
CA GLU A 213 -16.48 -14.57 16.67
C GLU A 213 -16.61 -14.30 15.17
N ARG A 214 -17.21 -13.18 14.78
CA ARG A 214 -17.36 -12.78 13.38
C ARG A 214 -16.05 -12.37 12.72
N ALA A 215 -15.15 -11.73 13.46
CA ALA A 215 -13.85 -11.31 12.94
C ALA A 215 -12.89 -12.48 12.68
N ARG A 216 -13.05 -13.61 13.37
CA ARG A 216 -12.20 -14.79 13.21
C ARG A 216 -12.57 -15.61 11.99
N ILE A 217 -11.59 -15.91 11.16
CA ILE A 217 -11.74 -16.70 9.93
C ILE A 217 -10.79 -17.91 9.99
N THR A 218 -11.36 -19.09 9.79
CA THR A 218 -10.62 -20.37 9.87
C THR A 218 -9.80 -20.67 8.62
N ARG A 219 -10.22 -20.12 7.46
CA ARG A 219 -9.53 -20.34 6.18
C ARG A 219 -8.72 -19.11 5.80
N VAL A 220 -7.40 -19.29 5.71
CA VAL A 220 -6.50 -18.29 5.14
C VAL A 220 -6.65 -18.31 3.61
N PRO A 221 -6.81 -17.15 2.96
CA PRO A 221 -6.78 -17.08 1.50
C PRO A 221 -5.36 -17.31 0.98
N GLU A 222 -5.26 -17.92 -0.19
CA GLU A 222 -4.00 -18.03 -0.91
C GLU A 222 -3.51 -16.63 -1.33
N GLU A 223 -2.19 -16.40 -1.26
CA GLU A 223 -1.62 -15.10 -1.63
C GLU A 223 -1.83 -14.75 -3.12
N SER A 224 -1.97 -15.75 -4.00
CA SER A 224 -2.36 -15.56 -5.40
C SER A 224 -3.81 -15.09 -5.58
N ASP A 225 -4.65 -15.24 -4.56
CA ASP A 225 -6.06 -14.85 -4.58
C ASP A 225 -6.33 -13.51 -3.89
N ILE A 226 -5.28 -12.77 -3.53
CA ILE A 226 -5.42 -11.45 -2.92
C ILE A 226 -5.81 -10.43 -4.00
N ARG A 227 -7.09 -10.09 -4.02
CA ARG A 227 -7.72 -9.16 -4.96
C ARG A 227 -8.90 -8.47 -4.30
N PHE A 228 -9.52 -7.52 -4.96
CA PHE A 228 -10.79 -6.97 -4.48
C PHE A 228 -11.87 -8.05 -4.44
N SER A 229 -12.57 -8.12 -3.32
CA SER A 229 -13.70 -9.00 -3.14
C SER A 229 -14.99 -8.25 -3.46
N ALA A 230 -15.92 -8.90 -4.19
CA ALA A 230 -17.26 -8.36 -4.30
C ALA A 230 -17.87 -8.18 -2.89
N PRO A 231 -18.70 -7.15 -2.64
CA PRO A 231 -19.23 -6.87 -1.29
C PRO A 231 -19.90 -8.09 -0.63
N ALA A 232 -20.61 -8.91 -1.41
CA ALA A 232 -21.23 -10.14 -0.90
C ALA A 232 -20.24 -11.27 -0.55
N ALA A 233 -18.97 -11.14 -0.95
CA ALA A 233 -17.91 -12.11 -0.67
C ALA A 233 -16.96 -11.63 0.43
N GLN A 234 -17.10 -10.39 0.89
CA GLN A 234 -16.31 -9.86 2.01
C GLN A 234 -16.63 -10.66 3.28
N ARG A 235 -15.58 -10.99 4.02
CA ARG A 235 -15.66 -11.81 5.22
C ARG A 235 -15.22 -11.02 6.44
N GLY A 236 -15.50 -11.56 7.61
CA GLY A 236 -15.10 -10.95 8.87
C GLY A 236 -16.15 -10.01 9.45
N LEU A 237 -15.73 -9.15 10.35
CA LEU A 237 -16.55 -8.18 11.04
C LEU A 237 -16.74 -6.92 10.17
N PRO A 238 -17.97 -6.54 9.78
CA PRO A 238 -18.22 -5.26 9.14
C PRO A 238 -17.87 -4.10 10.09
N LEU A 239 -17.08 -3.16 9.61
CA LEU A 239 -16.66 -2.01 10.43
C LEU A 239 -17.80 -1.03 10.73
N SER A 240 -18.95 -1.15 10.03
CA SER A 240 -20.19 -0.44 10.36
C SER A 240 -20.82 -0.85 11.69
N GLU A 241 -20.39 -1.99 12.26
CA GLU A 241 -20.89 -2.50 13.53
C GLU A 241 -20.01 -2.16 14.75
N LEU A 242 -18.95 -1.40 14.51
CA LEU A 242 -18.03 -0.95 15.55
C LEU A 242 -18.67 0.15 16.40
N SER A 243 -18.38 0.14 17.71
CA SER A 243 -18.64 1.28 18.58
C SER A 243 -17.77 2.49 18.15
N PRO A 244 -18.11 3.71 18.61
CA PRO A 244 -17.29 4.89 18.31
C PRO A 244 -15.80 4.72 18.67
N ASP A 245 -15.49 4.15 19.84
CA ASP A 245 -14.10 3.94 20.29
C ASP A 245 -13.38 2.90 19.42
N GLN A 246 -14.08 1.80 19.06
CA GLN A 246 -13.56 0.79 18.15
C GLN A 246 -13.34 1.34 16.73
N ALA A 247 -14.24 2.22 16.26
CA ALA A 247 -14.11 2.86 14.95
C ALA A 247 -12.92 3.84 14.92
N GLU A 248 -12.65 4.55 16.01
CA GLU A 248 -11.46 5.39 16.16
C GLU A 248 -10.18 4.55 16.09
N GLU A 249 -10.15 3.38 16.76
CA GLU A 249 -8.99 2.47 16.70
C GLU A 249 -8.82 1.85 15.30
N ALA A 250 -9.90 1.52 14.60
CA ALA A 250 -9.82 1.10 13.20
C ALA A 250 -9.25 2.20 12.30
N GLY A 251 -9.58 3.46 12.56
CA GLY A 251 -8.94 4.62 11.90
C GLY A 251 -7.44 4.70 12.18
N ARG A 252 -7.03 4.51 13.44
CA ARG A 252 -5.60 4.47 13.81
C ARG A 252 -4.86 3.32 13.13
N LEU A 253 -5.46 2.14 13.02
CA LEU A 253 -4.88 1.03 12.28
C LEU A 253 -4.56 1.45 10.84
N VAL A 254 -5.49 2.08 10.13
CA VAL A 254 -5.24 2.55 8.76
C VAL A 254 -4.07 3.55 8.72
N GLU A 255 -4.01 4.50 9.66
CA GLU A 255 -2.89 5.46 9.72
C GLU A 255 -1.54 4.76 9.91
N ILE A 256 -1.47 3.73 10.76
CA ILE A 256 -0.26 2.91 10.98
C ILE A 256 0.09 2.08 9.73
N LEU A 257 -0.91 1.56 9.01
CA LEU A 257 -0.67 0.81 7.77
C LEU A 257 -0.06 1.69 6.68
N VAL A 258 -0.46 2.96 6.59
CA VAL A 258 0.03 3.88 5.55
C VAL A 258 1.26 4.69 5.99
N GLU A 259 1.60 4.70 7.27
CA GLU A 259 2.70 5.49 7.84
C GLU A 259 4.04 5.35 7.07
N PRO A 260 4.44 4.16 6.59
CA PRO A 260 5.71 4.00 5.87
C PRO A 260 5.82 4.79 4.57
N PHE A 261 4.70 5.24 4.00
CA PHE A 261 4.66 5.80 2.65
C PHE A 261 4.60 7.32 2.65
N ARG A 262 5.00 7.93 1.54
CA ARG A 262 4.97 9.39 1.34
C ARG A 262 3.58 9.98 1.54
N GLY A 263 3.52 11.26 1.92
CA GLY A 263 2.26 11.96 2.22
C GLY A 263 1.25 11.96 1.07
N GLN A 264 1.71 11.99 -0.19
CA GLN A 264 0.84 11.91 -1.37
C GLN A 264 0.10 10.56 -1.44
N ASP A 265 0.79 9.45 -1.26
CA ASP A 265 0.20 8.11 -1.31
C ASP A 265 -0.76 7.88 -0.13
N ARG A 266 -0.39 8.37 1.06
CA ARG A 266 -1.30 8.39 2.22
C ARG A 266 -2.60 9.15 1.94
N ALA A 267 -2.50 10.30 1.28
CA ALA A 267 -3.66 11.09 0.88
C ALA A 267 -4.54 10.36 -0.16
N GLN A 268 -3.92 9.66 -1.12
CA GLN A 268 -4.64 8.85 -2.11
C GLN A 268 -5.41 7.69 -1.44
N VAL A 269 -4.80 7.00 -0.47
CA VAL A 269 -5.49 5.94 0.30
C VAL A 269 -6.71 6.50 1.01
N ARG A 270 -6.59 7.64 1.72
CA ARG A 270 -7.73 8.27 2.40
C ARG A 270 -8.82 8.70 1.42
N ALA A 271 -8.46 9.27 0.28
CA ALA A 271 -9.41 9.69 -0.76
C ALA A 271 -10.14 8.47 -1.35
N ALA A 272 -9.42 7.39 -1.66
CA ALA A 272 -10.01 6.16 -2.17
C ALA A 272 -10.96 5.51 -1.14
N LEU A 273 -10.58 5.47 0.14
CA LEU A 273 -11.47 5.00 1.21
C LEU A 273 -12.74 5.86 1.30
N ALA A 274 -12.61 7.17 1.27
CA ALA A 274 -13.76 8.08 1.32
C ALA A 274 -14.69 7.88 0.11
N ALA A 275 -14.14 7.70 -1.09
CA ALA A 275 -14.90 7.50 -2.33
C ALA A 275 -15.75 6.21 -2.31
N GLN A 276 -15.31 5.17 -1.61
CA GLN A 276 -16.02 3.89 -1.51
C GLN A 276 -16.95 3.76 -0.28
N GLY A 277 -17.17 4.85 0.45
CA GLY A 277 -18.08 4.89 1.62
C GLY A 277 -17.38 4.92 2.98
N GLY A 278 -16.08 5.17 3.01
CA GLY A 278 -15.26 5.22 4.23
C GLY A 278 -15.00 3.83 4.81
N LEU A 279 -14.38 3.82 5.99
CA LEU A 279 -14.07 2.56 6.69
C LEU A 279 -15.31 1.73 7.03
N ALA A 280 -16.45 2.35 7.28
CA ALA A 280 -17.71 1.65 7.56
C ALA A 280 -18.17 0.74 6.41
N ALA A 281 -17.73 0.99 5.17
CA ALA A 281 -17.99 0.12 4.02
C ALA A 281 -17.04 -1.09 3.93
N SER A 282 -16.14 -1.25 4.90
CA SER A 282 -15.12 -2.31 4.93
C SER A 282 -15.42 -3.35 6.02
N SER A 283 -14.70 -4.46 5.98
CA SER A 283 -14.71 -5.51 6.99
C SER A 283 -13.28 -5.84 7.44
N LEU A 284 -13.16 -6.38 8.65
CA LEU A 284 -11.90 -6.81 9.22
C LEU A 284 -11.95 -8.30 9.58
N SER A 285 -10.96 -9.04 9.12
CA SER A 285 -10.79 -10.48 9.40
C SER A 285 -9.47 -10.74 10.10
N PHE A 286 -9.48 -11.69 11.03
CA PHE A 286 -8.29 -12.26 11.68
C PHE A 286 -8.24 -13.76 11.39
N PHE A 287 -7.09 -14.28 10.99
CA PHE A 287 -6.95 -15.65 10.51
C PHE A 287 -6.49 -16.58 11.63
N GLU A 288 -7.35 -17.49 12.09
CA GLU A 288 -7.10 -18.41 13.20
C GLU A 288 -5.82 -19.28 13.04
N PRO A 289 -5.45 -19.79 11.85
CA PRO A 289 -4.19 -20.51 11.68
C PRO A 289 -2.94 -19.70 12.02
N TRP A 290 -3.05 -18.37 12.04
CA TRP A 290 -1.99 -17.42 12.41
C TRP A 290 -2.29 -16.71 13.73
N TYR A 291 -2.99 -17.39 14.64
CA TYR A 291 -3.36 -16.85 15.93
C TYR A 291 -2.21 -16.98 16.95
N ARG A 292 -1.79 -15.85 17.49
CA ARG A 292 -0.98 -15.68 18.72
C ARG A 292 0.06 -16.79 18.97
N ARG A 293 1.00 -16.96 18.05
CA ARG A 293 2.05 -17.98 18.17
C ARG A 293 3.16 -17.62 19.17
N GLY A 294 2.78 -17.38 20.44
CA GLY A 294 3.70 -17.25 21.58
C GLY A 294 4.08 -15.82 21.96
N ASP A 295 3.52 -14.78 21.31
CA ASP A 295 3.74 -13.38 21.64
C ASP A 295 2.44 -12.57 21.87
N ASP A 296 1.31 -13.26 21.93
CA ASP A 296 -0.02 -12.69 22.13
C ASP A 296 -0.49 -11.72 21.02
N LEU A 297 0.14 -11.75 19.85
CA LEU A 297 -0.25 -10.95 18.69
C LEU A 297 -0.95 -11.78 17.61
N TRP A 298 -1.77 -11.12 16.82
CA TRP A 298 -2.32 -11.69 15.61
C TRP A 298 -1.31 -11.59 14.46
N ASP A 299 -0.80 -12.74 14.01
CA ASP A 299 0.12 -12.85 12.87
C ASP A 299 -0.57 -12.83 11.51
N GLY A 300 -1.85 -12.56 11.46
CA GLY A 300 -2.56 -12.44 10.20
C GLY A 300 -3.91 -11.76 10.33
N PHE A 301 -4.10 -10.73 9.53
CA PHE A 301 -5.36 -10.01 9.41
C PHE A 301 -5.57 -9.46 7.99
N ARG A 302 -6.80 -9.11 7.67
CA ARG A 302 -7.15 -8.46 6.42
C ARG A 302 -8.20 -7.39 6.64
N LEU A 303 -7.96 -6.21 6.10
CA LEU A 303 -8.94 -5.15 5.91
C LEU A 303 -9.42 -5.21 4.46
N GLU A 304 -10.70 -5.43 4.24
CA GLU A 304 -11.35 -5.53 2.93
C GLU A 304 -12.46 -4.51 2.78
N GLY A 305 -12.52 -3.86 1.62
CA GLY A 305 -13.60 -2.95 1.23
C GLY A 305 -14.02 -3.19 -0.22
N PRO A 306 -14.95 -2.41 -0.77
CA PRO A 306 -15.36 -2.53 -2.17
C PRO A 306 -14.21 -2.43 -3.16
N SER A 307 -13.19 -1.63 -2.84
CA SER A 307 -11.98 -1.41 -3.63
C SER A 307 -10.74 -1.31 -2.75
N LEU A 308 -10.73 -2.05 -1.66
CA LEU A 308 -9.67 -2.12 -0.68
C LEU A 308 -9.34 -3.57 -0.38
N THR A 309 -8.07 -3.91 -0.44
CA THR A 309 -7.54 -5.13 0.18
C THR A 309 -6.20 -4.80 0.80
N TRP A 310 -6.13 -4.87 2.14
CA TRP A 310 -4.89 -4.79 2.88
C TRP A 310 -4.74 -6.08 3.68
N HIS A 311 -3.87 -6.96 3.20
CA HIS A 311 -3.68 -8.29 3.76
C HIS A 311 -2.31 -8.38 4.40
N PHE A 312 -2.27 -8.59 5.70
CA PHE A 312 -1.06 -8.77 6.50
C PHE A 312 -0.93 -10.24 6.92
N ARG A 313 0.23 -10.81 6.68
CA ARG A 313 0.68 -12.10 7.21
C ARG A 313 2.01 -11.91 7.92
N GLY A 314 2.11 -12.27 9.19
CA GLY A 314 3.34 -12.20 9.98
C GLY A 314 4.06 -13.54 10.14
N ASP A 315 3.36 -14.67 9.97
CA ASP A 315 3.94 -16.01 10.11
C ASP A 315 4.04 -16.72 8.74
N PRO A 316 5.18 -17.34 8.39
CA PRO A 316 6.46 -17.44 9.13
C PRO A 316 7.29 -16.15 9.11
N HIS A 317 6.96 -15.19 8.30
CA HIS A 317 7.57 -13.87 8.20
C HIS A 317 6.58 -12.88 7.52
N VAL A 318 6.91 -11.60 7.58
CA VAL A 318 5.97 -10.55 7.16
C VAL A 318 5.81 -10.48 5.64
N HIS A 319 4.57 -10.67 5.19
CA HIS A 319 4.09 -10.34 3.85
C HIS A 319 2.90 -9.40 3.95
N VAL A 320 2.94 -8.28 3.26
CA VAL A 320 1.82 -7.34 3.21
C VAL A 320 1.48 -7.00 1.78
N TRP A 321 0.25 -7.27 1.42
CA TRP A 321 -0.35 -6.95 0.13
C TRP A 321 -1.30 -5.78 0.32
N ALA A 322 -1.05 -4.68 -0.35
CA ALA A 322 -1.91 -3.52 -0.28
C ALA A 322 -2.38 -3.11 -1.67
N HIS A 323 -3.68 -3.09 -1.82
CA HIS A 323 -4.36 -2.67 -3.04
C HIS A 323 -5.54 -1.78 -2.68
N VAL A 324 -5.50 -0.53 -3.12
CA VAL A 324 -6.48 0.49 -2.76
C VAL A 324 -6.83 1.32 -3.99
N ALA A 325 -8.11 1.41 -4.31
CA ALA A 325 -8.61 2.21 -5.42
C ALA A 325 -9.95 2.86 -5.08
N GLU A 326 -10.37 3.86 -5.83
CA GLU A 326 -11.71 4.46 -5.70
C GLU A 326 -12.81 3.53 -6.23
N THR A 327 -12.47 2.64 -7.16
CA THR A 327 -13.39 1.68 -7.76
C THR A 327 -12.72 0.34 -7.96
N PRO A 328 -13.46 -0.80 -7.95
CA PRO A 328 -12.88 -2.12 -8.15
C PRO A 328 -12.47 -2.41 -9.60
N ASN A 329 -12.83 -1.55 -10.53
CA ASN A 329 -12.59 -1.76 -11.97
C ASN A 329 -11.23 -1.22 -12.39
N VAL A 330 -10.17 -1.77 -11.81
CA VAL A 330 -8.78 -1.43 -12.10
C VAL A 330 -7.98 -2.70 -12.41
N PRO A 331 -6.92 -2.62 -13.24
CA PRO A 331 -6.07 -3.76 -13.53
C PRO A 331 -5.41 -4.31 -12.25
N PHE A 332 -5.49 -5.62 -12.07
CA PHE A 332 -4.87 -6.31 -10.94
C PHE A 332 -4.34 -7.69 -11.37
N ASN A 333 -3.08 -7.97 -11.06
CA ASN A 333 -2.42 -9.22 -11.39
C ASN A 333 -1.54 -9.64 -10.19
N SER A 334 -2.14 -10.41 -9.26
CA SER A 334 -1.48 -10.89 -8.06
C SER A 334 -0.97 -12.32 -8.24
N ILE A 335 0.28 -12.55 -7.85
CA ILE A 335 0.91 -13.87 -7.86
C ILE A 335 1.70 -14.04 -6.56
N ALA A 336 1.51 -15.14 -5.85
CA ALA A 336 2.13 -15.37 -4.56
C ALA A 336 3.66 -15.35 -4.62
N ILE A 337 4.24 -16.18 -5.48
CA ILE A 337 5.69 -16.27 -5.68
C ILE A 337 5.96 -16.57 -7.15
N GLU A 338 6.91 -15.87 -7.74
CA GLU A 338 7.45 -16.24 -9.06
C GLU A 338 8.38 -17.45 -8.89
N ARG A 339 8.09 -18.54 -9.61
CA ARG A 339 8.90 -19.78 -9.59
C ARG A 339 9.98 -19.75 -10.64
#